data_c7428fd56a858681dc0a38b3a986f6a8
#
_entry.id   c7428fd56a858681dc0a38b3a986f6a8
#
_cell.length_a   1.000
_cell.length_b   1.000
_cell.length_c   1.000
_cell.angle_alpha   90.00
_cell.angle_beta   90.00
_cell.angle_gamma   90.00
#
_symmetry.space_group_name_H-M   'P 1'
#
loop_
_entity.id
_entity.type
_entity.pdbx_description
1 polymer ?
#
loop_
_entity_poly.entity_id
_entity_poly.type
_entity_poly.pdbx_seq_one_letter_code
_entity_poly.pdbx_strand_id
1 'polypeptide(L)'
;MSAGIANAGVVTLNGSNLTQDEAWAIAEGKDTVAIAPEAMDRLKKAHELVLLAAKGGTPVYGLTVGVGLNKDKPLFKANGELSEEVIEASKAFNHNALRSHSAAIGPMMSKELTLSLIHI
;
A
#
# COMPACT_ATOMS: atom_id res chain seq x y z
N MET A 1 32.61 3.48 27.03
CA MET A 1 32.28 2.25 26.31
C MET A 1 31.71 2.67 24.97
N SER A 2 32.48 2.51 23.88
CA SER A 2 32.03 2.85 22.52
C SER A 2 31.09 1.73 22.07
N ALA A 3 29.78 2.03 21.93
CA ALA A 3 28.86 1.13 21.28
C ALA A 3 29.27 1.07 19.80
N GLY A 4 29.78 -0.08 19.37
CA GLY A 4 30.09 -0.31 17.98
C GLY A 4 28.79 -0.14 17.18
N ILE A 5 28.83 0.74 16.19
CA ILE A 5 27.78 0.85 15.19
C ILE A 5 27.79 -0.48 14.43
N ALA A 6 26.86 -1.37 14.76
CA ALA A 6 26.62 -2.54 13.94
C ALA A 6 26.28 -2.03 12.55
N ASN A 7 27.00 -2.48 11.53
CA ASN A 7 26.76 -2.12 10.14
C ASN A 7 25.36 -2.63 9.82
N ALA A 8 24.40 -1.71 9.61
CA ALA A 8 23.04 -2.07 9.23
C ALA A 8 23.09 -2.81 7.89
N GLY A 9 22.55 -4.01 7.85
CA GLY A 9 22.39 -4.78 6.62
C GLY A 9 21.36 -4.12 5.69
N VAL A 10 21.38 -4.50 4.41
CA VAL A 10 20.35 -4.12 3.43
C VAL A 10 19.62 -5.38 2.99
N VAL A 11 18.37 -5.50 3.36
CA VAL A 11 17.49 -6.58 2.90
C VAL A 11 16.85 -6.17 1.58
N THR A 12 17.12 -6.91 0.52
CA THR A 12 16.56 -6.63 -0.81
C THR A 12 15.29 -7.45 -1.04
N LEU A 13 14.16 -6.78 -1.13
CA LEU A 13 12.84 -7.40 -1.32
C LEU A 13 12.54 -7.62 -2.80
N ASN A 14 12.21 -8.85 -3.18
CA ASN A 14 11.74 -9.20 -4.51
C ASN A 14 10.24 -9.57 -4.58
N GLY A 15 9.55 -9.58 -3.43
CA GLY A 15 8.12 -9.88 -3.30
C GLY A 15 7.82 -11.28 -2.76
N SER A 16 8.84 -12.14 -2.53
CA SER A 16 8.63 -13.51 -2.04
C SER A 16 9.76 -14.07 -1.17
N ASN A 17 10.82 -13.29 -0.93
CA ASN A 17 12.04 -13.78 -0.30
C ASN A 17 12.23 -13.33 1.16
N LEU A 18 11.32 -12.52 1.72
CA LEU A 18 11.47 -12.01 3.09
C LEU A 18 11.30 -13.15 4.11
N THR A 19 12.30 -13.32 4.95
CA THR A 19 12.25 -14.26 6.08
C THR A 19 11.76 -13.58 7.35
N GLN A 20 11.36 -14.39 8.36
CA GLN A 20 10.93 -13.85 9.65
C GLN A 20 12.04 -13.08 10.37
N ASP A 21 13.28 -13.59 10.31
CA ASP A 21 14.42 -12.97 10.97
C ASP A 21 14.76 -11.62 10.33
N GLU A 22 14.72 -11.53 8.99
CA GLU A 22 14.90 -10.27 8.26
C GLU A 22 13.77 -9.27 8.57
N ALA A 23 12.52 -9.72 8.59
CA ALA A 23 11.38 -8.87 8.93
C ALA A 23 11.53 -8.30 10.35
N TRP A 24 11.97 -9.12 11.30
CA TRP A 24 12.21 -8.70 12.66
C TRP A 24 13.38 -7.70 12.77
N ALA A 25 14.50 -7.96 12.09
CA ALA A 25 15.66 -7.07 12.07
C ALA A 25 15.28 -5.68 11.47
N ILE A 26 14.46 -5.66 10.41
CA ILE A 26 13.91 -4.42 9.83
C ILE A 26 13.01 -3.70 10.83
N ALA A 27 12.09 -4.41 11.49
CA ALA A 27 11.16 -3.83 12.46
C ALA A 27 11.89 -3.20 13.66
N GLU A 28 12.98 -3.83 14.12
CA GLU A 28 13.85 -3.28 15.17
C GLU A 28 14.76 -2.13 14.69
N GLY A 29 14.81 -1.87 13.39
CA GLY A 29 15.67 -0.83 12.80
C GLY A 29 17.14 -1.22 12.73
N LYS A 30 17.44 -2.51 12.78
CA LYS A 30 18.82 -3.05 12.62
C LYS A 30 19.22 -3.07 11.15
N ASP A 31 18.28 -3.38 10.27
CA ASP A 31 18.48 -3.46 8.83
C ASP A 31 17.63 -2.44 8.08
N THR A 32 18.10 -2.08 6.89
CA THR A 32 17.40 -1.22 5.94
C THR A 32 16.80 -2.05 4.80
N VAL A 33 15.85 -1.47 4.06
CA VAL A 33 15.15 -2.15 2.98
C VAL A 33 15.50 -1.53 1.63
N ALA A 34 15.75 -2.38 0.64
CA ALA A 34 15.81 -2.02 -0.77
C ALA A 34 14.80 -2.88 -1.55
N ILE A 35 14.31 -2.35 -2.66
CA ILE A 35 13.44 -3.10 -3.57
C ILE A 35 14.29 -3.57 -4.76
N ALA A 36 14.19 -4.85 -5.07
CA ALA A 36 14.87 -5.42 -6.23
C ALA A 36 14.39 -4.75 -7.53
N PRO A 37 15.29 -4.45 -8.49
CA PRO A 37 14.92 -3.78 -9.75
C PRO A 37 13.77 -4.48 -10.48
N GLU A 38 13.80 -5.80 -10.55
CA GLU A 38 12.76 -6.60 -11.20
C GLU A 38 11.40 -6.54 -10.45
N ALA A 39 11.42 -6.37 -9.13
CA ALA A 39 10.22 -6.14 -8.36
C ALA A 39 9.65 -4.74 -8.62
N MET A 40 10.51 -3.74 -8.71
CA MET A 40 10.12 -2.38 -9.07
C MET A 40 9.50 -2.32 -10.47
N ASP A 41 10.04 -3.05 -11.44
CA ASP A 41 9.48 -3.12 -12.79
C ASP A 41 8.10 -3.79 -12.82
N ARG A 42 7.90 -4.86 -12.00
CA ARG A 42 6.56 -5.45 -11.83
C ARG A 42 5.57 -4.47 -11.21
N LEU A 43 5.99 -3.70 -10.21
CA LEU A 43 5.15 -2.68 -9.58
C LEU A 43 4.74 -1.59 -10.57
N LYS A 44 5.67 -1.11 -11.40
CA LYS A 44 5.36 -0.12 -12.46
C LYS A 44 4.32 -0.66 -13.43
N LYS A 45 4.51 -1.88 -13.95
CA LYS A 45 3.56 -2.53 -14.86
C LYS A 45 2.18 -2.74 -14.22
N ALA A 46 2.14 -3.14 -12.94
CA ALA A 46 0.90 -3.28 -12.19
C ALA A 46 0.18 -1.93 -12.03
N HIS A 47 0.91 -0.87 -11.73
CA HIS A 47 0.36 0.48 -11.64
C HIS A 47 -0.19 0.98 -12.99
N GLU A 48 0.51 0.74 -14.09
CA GLU A 48 0.03 1.06 -15.44
C GLU A 48 -1.27 0.32 -15.76
N LEU A 49 -1.37 -0.97 -15.39
CA LEU A 49 -2.59 -1.76 -15.55
C LEU A 49 -3.76 -1.17 -14.77
N VAL A 50 -3.53 -0.73 -13.53
CA VAL A 50 -4.55 -0.04 -12.70
C VAL A 50 -5.05 1.23 -13.40
N LEU A 51 -4.15 2.04 -13.96
CA LEU A 51 -4.53 3.25 -14.69
C LEU A 51 -5.32 2.94 -15.98
N LEU A 52 -4.92 1.89 -16.70
CA LEU A 52 -5.65 1.43 -17.89
C LEU A 52 -7.07 0.94 -17.54
N ALA A 53 -7.20 0.16 -16.48
CA ALA A 53 -8.51 -0.30 -15.98
C ALA A 53 -9.41 0.88 -15.59
N ALA A 54 -8.86 1.88 -14.90
CA ALA A 54 -9.60 3.07 -14.52
C ALA A 54 -10.07 3.87 -15.75
N LYS A 55 -9.19 4.08 -16.73
CA LYS A 55 -9.52 4.78 -17.99
C LYS A 55 -10.53 4.00 -18.84
N GLY A 56 -10.44 2.68 -18.86
CA GLY A 56 -11.35 1.81 -19.60
C GLY A 56 -12.73 1.62 -18.97
N GLY A 57 -12.97 2.19 -17.80
CA GLY A 57 -14.23 2.02 -17.06
C GLY A 57 -14.47 0.60 -16.57
N THR A 58 -13.42 -0.23 -16.52
CA THR A 58 -13.51 -1.60 -16.01
C THR A 58 -13.85 -1.59 -14.53
N PRO A 59 -14.90 -2.31 -14.08
CA PRO A 59 -15.24 -2.39 -12.67
C PRO A 59 -14.14 -3.10 -11.88
N VAL A 60 -13.44 -2.35 -11.04
CA VAL A 60 -12.39 -2.87 -10.14
C VAL A 60 -12.75 -2.46 -8.72
N TYR A 61 -12.93 -3.46 -7.87
CA TYR A 61 -13.33 -3.29 -6.47
C TYR A 61 -12.39 -2.33 -5.73
N GLY A 62 -12.97 -1.31 -5.11
CA GLY A 62 -12.22 -0.29 -4.37
C GLY A 62 -11.41 0.70 -5.22
N LEU A 63 -11.47 0.59 -6.55
CA LEU A 63 -10.78 1.49 -7.47
C LEU A 63 -11.76 2.26 -8.35
N THR A 64 -12.54 1.56 -9.18
CA THR A 64 -13.52 2.17 -10.08
C THR A 64 -14.95 1.96 -9.64
N VAL A 65 -15.17 1.05 -8.70
CA VAL A 65 -16.42 0.84 -7.98
C VAL A 65 -16.19 0.92 -6.47
N GLY A 66 -17.26 1.06 -5.70
CA GLY A 66 -17.19 1.15 -4.24
C GLY A 66 -16.74 -0.14 -3.56
N VAL A 67 -16.82 -0.16 -2.24
CA VAL A 67 -16.47 -1.32 -1.39
C VAL A 67 -17.70 -1.76 -0.59
N GLY A 68 -17.72 -3.01 -0.14
CA GLY A 68 -18.80 -3.58 0.66
C GLY A 68 -20.16 -3.50 -0.06
N LEU A 69 -21.17 -2.94 0.57
CA LEU A 69 -22.51 -2.77 -0.01
C LEU A 69 -22.54 -1.85 -1.24
N ASN A 70 -21.51 -1.07 -1.46
CA ASN A 70 -21.36 -0.18 -2.61
C ASN A 70 -20.47 -0.75 -3.72
N LYS A 71 -20.11 -2.03 -3.66
CA LYS A 71 -19.20 -2.70 -4.61
C LYS A 71 -19.61 -2.61 -6.08
N ASP A 72 -20.92 -2.48 -6.35
CA ASP A 72 -21.47 -2.40 -7.70
C ASP A 72 -21.79 -0.95 -8.14
N LYS A 73 -21.55 0.03 -7.25
CA LYS A 73 -21.75 1.45 -7.57
C LYS A 73 -20.50 2.03 -8.18
N PRO A 74 -20.55 2.54 -9.43
CA PRO A 74 -19.40 3.17 -10.04
C PRO A 74 -19.01 4.43 -9.26
N LEU A 75 -17.72 4.59 -8.99
CA LEU A 75 -17.16 5.80 -8.38
C LEU A 75 -16.94 6.90 -9.42
N PHE A 76 -16.93 6.52 -10.71
CA PHE A 76 -16.66 7.42 -11.83
C PHE A 76 -17.77 7.30 -12.88
N LYS A 77 -18.06 8.41 -13.57
CA LYS A 77 -18.93 8.38 -14.74
C LYS A 77 -18.20 7.74 -15.92
N ALA A 78 -18.91 6.92 -16.70
CA ALA A 78 -18.39 5.99 -17.70
C ALA A 78 -17.79 6.62 -18.98
N ASN A 79 -17.41 7.91 -18.99
CA ASN A 79 -16.89 8.56 -20.17
C ASN A 79 -15.34 8.54 -20.30
N GLY A 80 -14.66 7.79 -19.45
CA GLY A 80 -13.21 7.53 -19.58
C GLY A 80 -12.29 8.74 -19.36
N GLU A 81 -12.82 9.93 -19.19
CA GLU A 81 -12.04 11.12 -18.86
C GLU A 81 -11.91 11.26 -17.33
N LEU A 82 -10.67 11.32 -16.87
CA LEU A 82 -10.33 11.72 -15.51
C LEU A 82 -10.55 13.24 -15.41
N SER A 83 -11.81 13.68 -15.23
CA SER A 83 -12.08 15.06 -14.91
C SER A 83 -11.58 15.39 -13.50
N GLU A 84 -11.29 16.65 -13.27
CA GLU A 84 -10.85 17.15 -11.95
C GLU A 84 -11.87 16.79 -10.86
N GLU A 85 -13.16 16.78 -11.19
CA GLU A 85 -14.28 16.37 -10.36
C GLU A 85 -14.18 14.90 -9.92
N VAL A 86 -13.74 14.01 -10.81
CA VAL A 86 -13.52 12.59 -10.56
C VAL A 86 -12.34 12.36 -9.63
N ILE A 87 -11.26 13.11 -9.81
CA ILE A 87 -10.09 13.06 -8.93
C ILE A 87 -10.45 13.51 -7.52
N GLU A 88 -11.18 14.60 -7.37
CA GLU A 88 -11.63 15.09 -6.07
C GLU A 88 -12.61 14.12 -5.38
N ALA A 89 -13.54 13.55 -6.12
CA ALA A 89 -14.45 12.53 -5.60
C ALA A 89 -13.68 11.29 -5.11
N SER A 90 -12.64 10.86 -5.84
CA SER A 90 -11.77 9.75 -5.44
C SER A 90 -10.96 10.07 -4.18
N LYS A 91 -10.40 11.26 -4.07
CA LYS A 91 -9.71 11.72 -2.86
C LYS A 91 -10.65 11.74 -1.66
N ALA A 92 -11.85 12.30 -1.81
CA ALA A 92 -12.87 12.34 -0.77
C ALA A 92 -13.29 10.92 -0.33
N PHE A 93 -13.48 10.00 -1.28
CA PHE A 93 -13.78 8.60 -0.99
C PHE A 93 -12.66 7.94 -0.19
N ASN A 94 -11.41 8.06 -0.63
CA ASN A 94 -10.25 7.50 0.07
C ASN A 94 -10.11 8.06 1.48
N HIS A 95 -10.26 9.37 1.65
CA HIS A 95 -10.19 10.02 2.95
C HIS A 95 -11.30 9.52 3.91
N ASN A 96 -12.53 9.37 3.41
CA ASN A 96 -13.64 8.86 4.19
C ASN A 96 -13.49 7.36 4.51
N ALA A 97 -12.96 6.57 3.56
CA ALA A 97 -12.65 5.16 3.78
C ALA A 97 -11.60 4.98 4.89
N LEU A 98 -10.52 5.75 4.86
CA LEU A 98 -9.52 5.74 5.91
C LEU A 98 -10.13 6.11 7.27
N ARG A 99 -10.94 7.16 7.34
CA ARG A 99 -11.60 7.58 8.59
C ARG A 99 -12.54 6.52 9.15
N SER A 100 -13.36 5.90 8.29
CA SER A 100 -14.32 4.88 8.72
C SER A 100 -13.67 3.57 9.15
N HIS A 101 -12.48 3.23 8.59
CA HIS A 101 -11.74 2.03 8.93
C HIS A 101 -10.67 2.23 10.03
N SER A 102 -10.42 3.47 10.43
CA SER A 102 -9.49 3.80 11.50
C SER A 102 -10.12 3.79 12.91
N ALA A 103 -11.27 3.16 13.07
CA ALA A 103 -11.99 3.08 14.34
C ALA A 103 -11.42 1.95 15.22
N ALA A 104 -10.19 2.12 15.70
CA ALA A 104 -9.59 1.24 16.69
C ALA A 104 -9.70 1.87 18.08
N ILE A 105 -10.12 1.08 19.08
CA ILE A 105 -10.19 1.49 20.48
C ILE A 105 -9.21 0.64 21.27
N GLY A 106 -8.30 1.26 22.01
CA GLY A 106 -7.33 0.57 22.85
C GLY A 106 -5.96 1.23 22.87
N PRO A 107 -5.01 0.64 23.59
CA PRO A 107 -3.63 1.14 23.58
C PRO A 107 -3.01 1.02 22.20
N MET A 108 -2.13 1.94 21.86
CA MET A 108 -1.39 1.87 20.61
C MET A 108 -0.54 0.59 20.55
N MET A 109 -0.54 -0.05 19.38
CA MET A 109 0.35 -1.16 19.08
C MET A 109 1.81 -0.72 19.16
N SER A 110 2.72 -1.61 19.55
CA SER A 110 4.14 -1.28 19.58
C SER A 110 4.65 -0.98 18.16
N LYS A 111 5.69 -0.16 18.08
CA LYS A 111 6.30 0.21 16.79
C LYS A 111 6.78 -1.02 16.02
N GLU A 112 7.41 -1.96 16.72
CA GLU A 112 7.97 -3.19 16.16
C GLU A 112 6.87 -4.06 15.54
N LEU A 113 5.77 -4.23 16.26
CA LEU A 113 4.62 -5.01 15.77
C LEU A 113 3.95 -4.32 14.58
N THR A 114 3.80 -2.99 14.64
CA THR A 114 3.22 -2.22 13.53
C THR A 114 4.07 -2.35 12.27
N LEU A 115 5.39 -2.20 12.38
CA LEU A 115 6.30 -2.32 11.24
C LEU A 115 6.35 -3.74 10.67
N SER A 116 6.26 -4.78 11.51
CA SER A 116 6.21 -6.16 11.02
C SER A 116 4.95 -6.46 10.22
N LEU A 117 3.80 -5.87 10.58
CA LEU A 117 2.54 -6.06 9.87
C LEU A 117 2.49 -5.34 8.51
N ILE A 118 3.20 -4.24 8.34
CA ILE A 118 3.26 -3.49 7.07
C ILE A 118 3.91 -4.34 5.96
N HIS A 119 4.81 -5.27 6.33
CA HIS A 119 5.55 -6.11 5.38
C HIS A 119 4.84 -7.43 5.02
N ILE A 120 3.74 -7.74 5.65
CA ILE A 120 2.91 -8.92 5.34
C ILE A 120 1.93 -8.59 4.22
#